data_8d7b77b83dc0a62771c73c48d57b2af9
#
_entry.id   8d7b77b83dc0a62771c73c48d57b2af9
#
_cell.length_a   1.000
_cell.length_b   1.000
_cell.length_c   1.000
_cell.angle_alpha   90.00
_cell.angle_beta   90.00
_cell.angle_gamma   90.00
#
_symmetry.space_group_name_H-M   'P 1'
#
loop_
_entity.id
_entity.type
_entity.pdbx_description
1 polymer ?
#
loop_
_entity_poly.entity_id
_entity_poly.type
_entity_poly.pdbx_seq_one_letter_code
_entity_poly.pdbx_strand_id
1 'polypeptide(L)'
;FLFCHLYAAPVADDSTVAALTEYDRPELVASTYNALDDRMVPGIGIRGARVVSFDGIFQYDRFPLAKALSEIMSICRDELMSEVEIEFAVDPVKSSAGKVADLKLLQVRPVSSGIGSQTSTIEDAEAIVSNKLIRSDNALGNGYFTESSHIVVIRPESFDKMQTALMAEEISEINARFAAKGETYFLVGPGRWGSSIPTLGVPVAWTDISAARMVVEYGIDGFRIDPSQGTHFFQNITSLGVGYLSVDQYAGSGMIDFDALARLDCEYNGKFAKVMKVDGLTGFIDRNKGKALIGF
;
A
#
# COMPACT_ATOMS: atom_id res chain seq x y z
N PHE A 1 10.23 23.79 2.21
CA PHE A 1 9.37 22.87 1.45
C PHE A 1 9.05 21.68 2.35
N LEU A 2 7.79 21.53 2.75
CA LEU A 2 7.31 20.39 3.52
C LEU A 2 6.97 19.29 2.51
N PHE A 3 7.81 18.27 2.38
CA PHE A 3 7.41 17.03 1.74
C PHE A 3 6.59 16.24 2.76
N CYS A 4 5.27 16.32 2.65
CA CYS A 4 4.38 15.51 3.45
C CYS A 4 4.17 14.18 2.75
N HIS A 5 4.97 13.16 3.10
CA HIS A 5 4.49 11.81 3.00
C HIS A 5 3.53 11.60 4.17
N LEU A 6 2.23 11.45 3.90
CA LEU A 6 1.24 11.05 4.90
C LEU A 6 1.50 9.60 5.30
N TYR A 7 2.44 9.40 6.21
CA TYR A 7 2.61 8.15 6.91
C TYR A 7 1.82 8.23 8.21
N ALA A 8 0.84 7.37 8.37
CA ALA A 8 0.39 6.96 9.68
C ALA A 8 1.46 6.02 10.26
N ALA A 9 2.61 6.54 10.67
CA ALA A 9 3.57 5.76 11.44
C ALA A 9 3.17 5.81 12.91
N PRO A 10 3.05 4.66 13.57
CA PRO A 10 2.98 4.65 15.02
C PRO A 10 4.35 5.11 15.55
N VAL A 11 4.36 6.20 16.28
CA VAL A 11 5.50 6.74 17.03
C VAL A 11 6.67 7.18 16.14
N ALA A 12 6.70 8.47 15.81
CA ALA A 12 7.93 9.12 15.34
C ALA A 12 9.02 8.92 16.40
N ASP A 13 10.19 8.44 16.00
CA ASP A 13 11.34 8.39 16.88
C ASP A 13 11.79 9.81 17.28
N ASP A 14 12.63 9.92 18.30
CA ASP A 14 13.10 11.22 18.81
C ASP A 14 13.79 12.07 17.73
N SER A 15 14.35 11.45 16.68
CA SER A 15 15.00 12.14 15.57
C SER A 15 14.02 12.85 14.65
N THR A 16 12.89 12.23 14.36
CA THR A 16 11.80 12.83 13.57
C THR A 16 11.15 13.98 14.34
N VAL A 17 10.98 13.81 15.66
CA VAL A 17 10.46 14.87 16.54
C VAL A 17 11.42 16.04 16.70
N ALA A 18 12.74 15.78 16.76
CA ALA A 18 13.75 16.83 16.80
C ALA A 18 13.74 17.64 15.49
N ALA A 19 13.61 17.00 14.33
CA ALA A 19 13.48 17.68 13.05
C ALA A 19 12.24 18.60 12.99
N LEU A 20 11.12 18.23 13.62
CA LEU A 20 9.93 19.08 13.68
C LEU A 20 10.13 20.40 14.43
N THR A 21 11.11 20.49 15.34
CA THR A 21 11.40 21.73 16.08
C THR A 21 12.14 22.76 15.24
N GLU A 22 12.73 22.35 14.11
CA GLU A 22 13.39 23.24 13.16
C GLU A 22 12.40 23.91 12.18
N TYR A 23 11.15 23.45 12.15
CA TYR A 23 10.10 24.06 11.33
C TYR A 23 9.53 25.33 11.98
N ASP A 24 9.29 26.34 11.15
CA ASP A 24 8.70 27.61 11.58
C ASP A 24 7.30 27.50 12.20
N ARG A 25 6.57 26.41 11.91
CA ARG A 25 5.17 26.20 12.31
C ARG A 25 4.87 24.73 12.72
N PRO A 26 5.58 24.18 13.70
CA PRO A 26 5.39 22.78 14.10
C PRO A 26 3.98 22.49 14.63
N GLU A 27 3.28 23.52 15.13
CA GLU A 27 1.90 23.40 15.63
C GLU A 27 0.87 23.04 14.54
N LEU A 28 1.21 23.14 13.26
CA LEU A 28 0.33 22.72 12.17
C LEU A 28 0.36 21.21 11.92
N VAL A 29 1.51 20.61 12.19
CA VAL A 29 1.79 19.21 11.80
C VAL A 29 1.95 18.28 13.01
N ALA A 30 2.06 18.82 14.21
CA ALA A 30 2.27 18.05 15.43
C ALA A 30 1.20 18.27 16.48
N SER A 31 0.91 17.23 17.23
CA SER A 31 0.13 17.24 18.47
C SER A 31 0.98 16.68 19.61
N THR A 32 0.57 16.93 20.83
CA THR A 32 1.20 16.40 22.03
C THR A 32 0.26 15.41 22.71
N TYR A 33 0.74 14.19 22.96
CA TYR A 33 0.02 13.22 23.79
C TYR A 33 0.23 13.54 25.28
N ASN A 34 -0.87 13.81 25.97
CA ASN A 34 -0.89 14.00 27.41
C ASN A 34 -1.24 12.67 28.09
N ALA A 35 -0.25 12.02 28.68
CA ALA A 35 -0.43 10.74 29.35
C ALA A 35 -1.25 10.82 30.65
N LEU A 36 -1.41 12.00 31.24
CA LEU A 36 -2.20 12.18 32.46
C LEU A 36 -3.71 12.14 32.17
N ASP A 37 -4.09 12.70 31.01
CA ASP A 37 -5.50 12.81 30.61
C ASP A 37 -5.86 11.80 29.50
N ASP A 38 -4.91 10.96 29.10
CA ASP A 38 -5.02 9.99 27.99
C ASP A 38 -5.61 10.60 26.70
N ARG A 39 -5.10 11.75 26.30
CA ARG A 39 -5.61 12.45 25.12
C ARG A 39 -4.54 13.17 24.32
N MET A 40 -4.82 13.30 23.01
CA MET A 40 -4.05 14.15 22.10
C MET A 40 -4.48 15.60 22.24
N VAL A 41 -3.50 16.51 22.35
CA VAL A 41 -3.72 17.95 22.36
C VAL A 41 -2.98 18.56 21.16
N PRO A 42 -3.67 19.29 20.29
CA PRO A 42 -3.05 19.90 19.10
C PRO A 42 -1.93 20.86 19.45
N GLY A 43 -0.85 20.78 18.67
CA GLY A 43 0.32 21.62 18.85
C GLY A 43 1.31 21.05 19.87
N ILE A 44 2.33 21.85 20.14
CA ILE A 44 3.50 21.47 20.96
C ILE A 44 3.61 22.30 22.28
N GLY A 45 2.53 22.99 22.64
CA GLY A 45 2.52 23.96 23.76
C GLY A 45 2.47 23.33 25.16
N ILE A 46 2.25 22.04 25.28
CA ILE A 46 2.22 21.32 26.57
C ILE A 46 3.33 20.29 26.67
N ARG A 47 3.62 19.84 27.89
CA ARG A 47 4.59 18.76 28.13
C ARG A 47 3.94 17.39 27.82
N GLY A 48 4.62 16.56 27.04
CA GLY A 48 4.18 15.23 26.66
C GLY A 48 4.91 14.69 25.43
N ALA A 49 4.59 13.48 25.02
CA ALA A 49 5.13 12.89 23.81
C ALA A 49 4.57 13.59 22.56
N ARG A 50 5.42 13.96 21.65
CA ARG A 50 5.02 14.66 20.41
C ARG A 50 4.71 13.63 19.33
N VAL A 51 3.62 13.87 18.58
CA VAL A 51 3.13 13.00 17.52
C VAL A 51 2.83 13.83 16.29
N VAL A 52 3.23 13.35 15.11
CA VAL A 52 2.83 13.95 13.83
C VAL A 52 1.38 13.56 13.56
N SER A 53 0.46 14.51 13.61
CA SER A 53 -0.97 14.25 13.49
C SER A 53 -1.65 15.09 12.41
N PHE A 54 -1.05 16.21 12.01
CA PHE A 54 -1.65 17.20 11.10
C PHE A 54 -3.01 17.75 11.56
N ASP A 55 -3.36 17.58 12.84
CA ASP A 55 -4.64 18.05 13.40
C ASP A 55 -4.84 19.55 13.18
N GLY A 56 -3.79 20.34 13.27
CA GLY A 56 -3.84 21.78 13.03
C GLY A 56 -4.41 22.13 11.66
N ILE A 57 -4.21 21.26 10.67
CA ILE A 57 -4.68 21.43 9.29
C ILE A 57 -6.04 20.79 9.11
N PHE A 58 -6.17 19.48 9.40
CA PHE A 58 -7.34 18.70 9.03
C PHE A 58 -8.50 18.78 10.04
N GLN A 59 -8.20 18.87 11.32
CA GLN A 59 -9.23 18.95 12.36
C GLN A 59 -9.63 20.40 12.68
N TYR A 60 -8.66 21.32 12.68
CA TYR A 60 -8.87 22.71 13.09
C TYR A 60 -8.90 23.69 11.91
N ASP A 61 -8.79 23.20 10.68
CA ASP A 61 -8.92 23.96 9.43
C ASP A 61 -8.15 25.32 9.46
N ARG A 62 -6.94 25.30 10.00
CA ARG A 62 -6.12 26.51 10.11
C ARG A 62 -5.79 27.14 8.77
N PHE A 63 -5.87 26.36 7.70
CA PHE A 63 -6.01 26.79 6.31
C PHE A 63 -6.74 25.70 5.53
N PRO A 64 -7.52 26.05 4.48
CA PRO A 64 -8.51 25.16 3.84
C PRO A 64 -7.86 24.16 2.87
N LEU A 65 -6.87 23.38 3.35
CA LEU A 65 -6.14 22.43 2.51
C LEU A 65 -7.05 21.33 1.97
N ALA A 66 -7.87 20.73 2.83
CA ALA A 66 -8.76 19.64 2.42
C ALA A 66 -9.73 20.09 1.33
N LYS A 67 -10.28 21.31 1.44
CA LYS A 67 -11.17 21.88 0.43
C LYS A 67 -10.43 22.14 -0.87
N ALA A 68 -9.26 22.76 -0.82
CA ALA A 68 -8.45 23.05 -2.00
C ALA A 68 -8.05 21.76 -2.75
N LEU A 69 -7.61 20.73 -2.03
CA LEU A 69 -7.28 19.43 -2.63
C LEU A 69 -8.52 18.76 -3.26
N SER A 70 -9.67 18.80 -2.59
CA SER A 70 -10.91 18.27 -3.17
C SER A 70 -11.31 18.95 -4.45
N GLU A 71 -11.20 20.26 -4.52
CA GLU A 71 -11.48 21.05 -5.73
C GLU A 71 -10.48 20.72 -6.86
N ILE A 72 -9.18 20.67 -6.56
CA ILE A 72 -8.14 20.31 -7.53
C ILE A 72 -8.38 18.90 -8.08
N MET A 73 -8.64 17.93 -7.20
CA MET A 73 -8.91 16.55 -7.61
C MET A 73 -10.18 16.44 -8.46
N SER A 74 -11.21 17.23 -8.17
CA SER A 74 -12.41 17.25 -8.97
C SER A 74 -12.12 17.78 -10.38
N ILE A 75 -11.44 18.91 -10.49
CA ILE A 75 -11.05 19.49 -11.79
C ILE A 75 -10.19 18.51 -12.59
N CYS A 76 -9.18 17.91 -11.94
CA CYS A 76 -8.31 16.96 -12.62
C CYS A 76 -9.06 15.70 -13.10
N ARG A 77 -10.03 15.20 -12.32
CA ARG A 77 -10.89 14.07 -12.75
C ARG A 77 -11.75 14.42 -13.94
N ASP A 78 -12.36 15.59 -13.92
CA ASP A 78 -13.23 16.04 -15.00
C ASP A 78 -12.46 16.24 -16.32
N GLU A 79 -11.26 16.84 -16.25
CA GLU A 79 -10.40 17.08 -17.42
C GLU A 79 -9.76 15.80 -17.97
N LEU A 80 -9.34 14.88 -17.10
CA LEU A 80 -8.68 13.64 -17.51
C LEU A 80 -9.67 12.47 -17.71
N MET A 81 -10.96 12.70 -17.43
CA MET A 81 -12.02 11.68 -17.51
C MET A 81 -11.63 10.39 -16.80
N SER A 82 -10.88 10.49 -15.70
CA SER A 82 -10.31 9.38 -14.94
C SER A 82 -10.14 9.75 -13.47
N GLU A 83 -10.11 8.76 -12.58
CA GLU A 83 -9.62 8.98 -11.22
C GLU A 83 -8.16 9.44 -11.28
N VAL A 84 -7.78 10.28 -10.33
CA VAL A 84 -6.47 10.90 -10.34
C VAL A 84 -5.78 10.77 -8.99
N GLU A 85 -4.46 10.65 -9.04
CA GLU A 85 -3.54 10.83 -7.94
C GLU A 85 -2.78 12.13 -8.16
N ILE A 86 -2.62 12.91 -7.10
CA ILE A 86 -1.89 14.17 -7.16
C ILE A 86 -0.73 14.18 -6.18
N GLU A 87 0.39 14.74 -6.63
CA GLU A 87 1.49 15.13 -5.75
C GLU A 87 1.47 16.64 -5.56
N PHE A 88 1.60 17.10 -4.32
CA PHE A 88 1.57 18.51 -4.01
C PHE A 88 2.55 18.88 -2.90
N ALA A 89 2.91 20.14 -2.85
CA ALA A 89 3.65 20.73 -1.73
C ALA A 89 2.88 21.93 -1.17
N VAL A 90 2.92 22.08 0.15
CA VAL A 90 2.32 23.22 0.84
C VAL A 90 3.41 23.98 1.59
N ASP A 91 3.47 25.29 1.39
CA ASP A 91 4.28 26.18 2.18
C ASP A 91 3.36 27.07 3.04
N PRO A 92 3.26 26.83 4.36
CA PRO A 92 2.45 27.64 5.24
C PRO A 92 3.16 28.99 5.49
N VAL A 93 2.86 29.97 4.67
CA VAL A 93 3.46 31.32 4.72
C VAL A 93 3.04 32.02 6.00
N LYS A 94 3.98 32.71 6.68
CA LYS A 94 3.65 33.69 7.73
C LYS A 94 2.79 34.78 7.09
N SER A 95 1.55 34.92 7.58
CA SER A 95 0.52 35.82 7.05
C SER A 95 1.08 37.19 6.66
N SER A 96 1.23 37.42 5.38
CA SER A 96 1.38 38.74 4.80
C SER A 96 0.35 38.92 3.70
N ALA A 97 -0.49 39.94 3.81
CA ALA A 97 -1.42 40.33 2.77
C ALA A 97 -2.49 39.30 2.39
N GLY A 98 -3.10 38.58 3.35
CA GLY A 98 -4.26 37.71 3.10
C GLY A 98 -3.92 36.32 2.53
N LYS A 99 -2.66 35.98 2.34
CA LYS A 99 -2.21 34.63 2.00
C LYS A 99 -2.05 33.77 3.25
N VAL A 100 -2.63 32.59 3.26
CA VAL A 100 -2.59 31.65 4.40
C VAL A 100 -1.59 30.53 4.16
N ALA A 101 -1.42 30.11 2.91
CA ALA A 101 -0.45 29.10 2.47
C ALA A 101 -0.27 29.18 0.95
N ASP A 102 0.88 28.70 0.46
CA ASP A 102 1.10 28.46 -0.96
C ASP A 102 0.99 26.96 -1.22
N LEU A 103 0.00 26.54 -2.01
CA LEU A 103 -0.17 25.17 -2.48
C LEU A 103 0.42 25.07 -3.90
N LYS A 104 1.31 24.11 -4.09
CA LYS A 104 1.93 23.82 -5.39
C LYS A 104 1.55 22.41 -5.80
N LEU A 105 0.84 22.30 -6.91
CA LEU A 105 0.59 21.00 -7.56
C LEU A 105 1.87 20.61 -8.30
N LEU A 106 2.48 19.48 -7.92
CA LEU A 106 3.75 19.02 -8.47
C LEU A 106 3.53 18.02 -9.60
N GLN A 107 2.55 17.11 -9.44
CA GLN A 107 2.24 16.10 -10.43
C GLN A 107 0.77 15.71 -10.34
N VAL A 108 0.19 15.38 -11.50
CA VAL A 108 -1.12 14.73 -11.64
C VAL A 108 -0.91 13.47 -12.47
N ARG A 109 -1.42 12.36 -11.99
CA ARG A 109 -1.40 11.08 -12.71
C ARG A 109 -2.83 10.56 -12.82
N PRO A 110 -3.29 10.15 -14.00
CA PRO A 110 -4.50 9.34 -14.07
C PRO A 110 -4.23 8.02 -13.36
N VAL A 111 -5.12 7.64 -12.46
CA VAL A 111 -5.11 6.29 -11.90
C VAL A 111 -5.68 5.41 -13.00
N SER A 112 -4.82 4.55 -13.60
CA SER A 112 -5.30 3.58 -14.56
C SER A 112 -6.32 2.68 -13.85
N SER A 113 -7.59 2.92 -14.12
CA SER A 113 -8.64 1.96 -13.80
C SER A 113 -8.33 0.73 -14.63
N GLY A 114 -7.83 -0.32 -14.00
CA GLY A 114 -7.79 -1.64 -14.63
C GLY A 114 -9.15 -1.86 -15.28
N ILE A 115 -9.15 -2.17 -16.54
CA ILE A 115 -10.25 -2.37 -17.50
C ILE A 115 -11.59 -2.64 -16.80
N GLY A 116 -12.50 -1.66 -16.86
CA GLY A 116 -13.90 -1.84 -16.49
C GLY A 116 -14.40 -0.79 -15.50
N SER A 117 -15.06 0.23 -16.01
CA SER A 117 -15.98 1.09 -15.25
C SER A 117 -17.27 0.33 -14.89
N GLN A 118 -17.15 -0.86 -14.31
CA GLN A 118 -18.27 -1.54 -13.68
C GLN A 118 -18.19 -1.24 -12.19
N THR A 119 -19.30 -0.77 -11.66
CA THR A 119 -19.57 -0.65 -10.21
C THR A 119 -19.70 -2.02 -9.54
N SER A 120 -18.81 -2.97 -9.89
CA SER A 120 -18.78 -4.29 -9.29
C SER A 120 -18.36 -4.17 -7.84
N THR A 121 -19.06 -4.84 -6.98
CA THR A 121 -18.78 -4.90 -5.55
C THR A 121 -18.03 -6.19 -5.20
N ILE A 122 -17.50 -6.27 -3.99
CA ILE A 122 -16.88 -7.49 -3.51
C ILE A 122 -17.89 -8.67 -3.46
N GLU A 123 -19.15 -8.38 -3.20
CA GLU A 123 -20.24 -9.36 -3.20
C GLU A 123 -20.47 -9.94 -4.60
N ASP A 124 -20.39 -9.11 -5.65
CA ASP A 124 -20.48 -9.56 -7.05
C ASP A 124 -19.31 -10.49 -7.40
N ALA A 125 -18.10 -10.12 -6.99
CA ALA A 125 -16.92 -10.96 -7.20
C ALA A 125 -17.01 -12.28 -6.42
N GLU A 126 -17.52 -12.25 -5.19
CA GLU A 126 -17.73 -13.45 -4.37
C GLU A 126 -18.77 -14.41 -4.96
N ALA A 127 -19.72 -13.92 -5.76
CA ALA A 127 -20.69 -14.75 -6.47
C ALA A 127 -20.09 -15.43 -7.71
N ILE A 128 -19.07 -14.84 -8.32
CA ILE A 128 -18.41 -15.35 -9.53
C ILE A 128 -17.29 -16.34 -9.18
N VAL A 129 -16.48 -16.00 -8.19
CA VAL A 129 -15.32 -16.80 -7.78
C VAL A 129 -15.76 -17.95 -6.89
N SER A 130 -15.70 -19.18 -7.43
CA SER A 130 -16.15 -20.39 -6.74
C SER A 130 -15.15 -20.88 -5.68
N ASN A 131 -13.86 -20.87 -6.02
CA ASN A 131 -12.78 -21.31 -5.14
C ASN A 131 -11.99 -20.08 -4.64
N LYS A 132 -12.29 -19.67 -3.43
CA LYS A 132 -11.69 -18.48 -2.80
C LYS A 132 -10.37 -18.86 -2.14
N LEU A 133 -9.25 -18.42 -2.72
CA LEU A 133 -7.90 -18.70 -2.21
C LEU A 133 -7.42 -17.67 -1.19
N ILE A 134 -7.67 -16.37 -1.47
CA ILE A 134 -7.19 -15.26 -0.63
C ILE A 134 -8.31 -14.23 -0.50
N ARG A 135 -8.52 -13.75 0.73
CA ARG A 135 -9.39 -12.61 1.05
C ARG A 135 -8.62 -11.64 1.90
N SER A 136 -8.84 -10.35 1.65
CA SER A 136 -8.25 -9.28 2.43
C SER A 136 -9.27 -8.17 2.68
N ASP A 137 -9.24 -7.61 3.88
CA ASP A 137 -9.95 -6.38 4.26
C ASP A 137 -9.04 -5.14 4.16
N ASN A 138 -7.85 -5.30 3.57
CA ASN A 138 -6.86 -4.24 3.42
C ASN A 138 -6.20 -4.33 2.04
N ALA A 139 -6.83 -3.69 1.06
CA ALA A 139 -6.41 -3.75 -0.33
C ALA A 139 -6.39 -2.36 -0.98
N LEU A 140 -5.50 -2.19 -1.96
CA LEU A 140 -5.37 -1.00 -2.78
C LEU A 140 -5.30 -1.38 -4.27
N GLY A 141 -6.01 -0.63 -5.06
CA GLY A 141 -6.28 -0.90 -6.47
C GLY A 141 -7.77 -0.82 -6.72
N ASN A 142 -8.21 -1.25 -7.89
CA ASN A 142 -9.63 -1.28 -8.25
C ASN A 142 -9.92 -2.26 -9.38
N GLY A 143 -11.04 -2.99 -9.28
CA GLY A 143 -11.59 -3.82 -10.35
C GLY A 143 -11.00 -5.21 -10.43
N TYR A 144 -11.20 -5.84 -11.60
CA TYR A 144 -10.81 -7.22 -11.88
C TYR A 144 -9.40 -7.31 -12.46
N PHE A 145 -8.68 -8.36 -12.05
CA PHE A 145 -7.37 -8.79 -12.54
C PHE A 145 -7.52 -10.22 -13.04
N THR A 146 -7.67 -10.40 -14.34
CA THR A 146 -7.96 -11.71 -14.97
C THR A 146 -6.92 -12.12 -16.00
N GLU A 147 -5.88 -11.32 -16.19
CA GLU A 147 -4.86 -11.52 -17.23
C GLU A 147 -3.80 -12.55 -16.84
N SER A 148 -3.79 -12.96 -15.58
CA SER A 148 -2.82 -13.91 -15.04
C SER A 148 -3.43 -15.30 -14.91
N SER A 149 -2.61 -16.33 -15.14
CA SER A 149 -2.97 -17.72 -14.91
C SER A 149 -2.02 -18.42 -13.91
N HIS A 150 -1.22 -17.65 -13.19
CA HIS A 150 -0.23 -18.21 -12.28
C HIS A 150 -0.21 -17.46 -10.95
N ILE A 151 0.06 -18.23 -9.89
CA ILE A 151 0.38 -17.69 -8.57
C ILE A 151 1.80 -18.10 -8.22
N VAL A 152 2.65 -17.09 -7.90
CA VAL A 152 3.98 -17.31 -7.34
C VAL A 152 3.89 -17.09 -5.84
N VAL A 153 4.19 -18.11 -5.04
CA VAL A 153 4.09 -18.04 -3.58
C VAL A 153 5.39 -18.41 -2.91
N ILE A 154 5.89 -17.56 -2.02
CA ILE A 154 6.92 -17.95 -1.05
C ILE A 154 6.19 -18.70 0.06
N ARG A 155 6.64 -19.92 0.34
CA ARG A 155 6.01 -20.80 1.33
C ARG A 155 6.28 -20.31 2.75
N PRO A 156 5.29 -20.32 3.65
CA PRO A 156 5.48 -19.93 5.05
C PRO A 156 6.60 -20.72 5.74
N GLU A 157 6.66 -22.02 5.51
CA GLU A 157 7.63 -22.94 6.09
C GLU A 157 9.06 -22.76 5.54
N SER A 158 9.20 -22.09 4.41
CA SER A 158 10.51 -21.80 3.78
C SER A 158 11.03 -20.41 4.09
N PHE A 159 10.26 -19.60 4.80
CA PHE A 159 10.65 -18.23 5.11
C PHE A 159 11.67 -18.20 6.25
N ASP A 160 12.86 -17.71 5.92
CA ASP A 160 13.92 -17.42 6.88
C ASP A 160 14.38 -15.96 6.69
N LYS A 161 14.24 -15.16 7.73
CA LYS A 161 14.63 -13.73 7.74
C LYS A 161 16.09 -13.51 7.33
N MET A 162 16.95 -14.49 7.54
CA MET A 162 18.37 -14.41 7.19
C MET A 162 18.63 -14.75 5.71
N GLN A 163 17.65 -15.28 5.00
CA GLN A 163 17.79 -15.71 3.60
C GLN A 163 16.92 -14.89 2.63
N THR A 164 16.36 -13.76 3.06
CA THR A 164 15.46 -12.94 2.23
C THR A 164 16.09 -12.41 0.96
N ALA A 165 17.42 -12.16 0.95
CA ALA A 165 18.16 -11.81 -0.25
C ALA A 165 18.14 -12.94 -1.29
N LEU A 166 18.33 -14.19 -0.87
CA LEU A 166 18.25 -15.35 -1.78
C LEU A 166 16.82 -15.59 -2.27
N MET A 167 15.82 -15.27 -1.45
CA MET A 167 14.41 -15.28 -1.89
C MET A 167 14.17 -14.24 -2.99
N ALA A 168 14.73 -13.03 -2.85
CA ALA A 168 14.64 -12.00 -3.87
C ALA A 168 15.29 -12.43 -5.19
N GLU A 169 16.45 -13.08 -5.14
CA GLU A 169 17.11 -13.65 -6.33
C GLU A 169 16.22 -14.68 -7.03
N GLU A 170 15.65 -15.64 -6.29
CA GLU A 170 14.76 -16.66 -6.84
C GLU A 170 13.49 -16.03 -7.47
N ILE A 171 12.90 -15.04 -6.80
CA ILE A 171 11.75 -14.30 -7.36
C ILE A 171 12.12 -13.55 -8.64
N SER A 172 13.28 -12.89 -8.66
CA SER A 172 13.78 -12.21 -9.86
C SER A 172 13.97 -13.16 -11.06
N GLU A 173 14.52 -14.36 -10.83
CA GLU A 173 14.64 -15.40 -11.85
C GLU A 173 13.28 -15.89 -12.37
N ILE A 174 12.32 -16.09 -11.48
CA ILE A 174 10.93 -16.45 -11.85
C ILE A 174 10.31 -15.33 -12.67
N ASN A 175 10.41 -14.08 -12.21
CA ASN A 175 9.89 -12.92 -12.92
C ASN A 175 10.47 -12.78 -14.34
N ALA A 176 11.78 -12.98 -14.49
CA ALA A 176 12.44 -12.91 -15.80
C ALA A 176 11.87 -13.94 -16.79
N ARG A 177 11.50 -15.14 -16.33
CA ARG A 177 10.86 -16.18 -17.17
C ARG A 177 9.46 -15.75 -17.62
N PHE A 178 8.66 -15.15 -16.74
CA PHE A 178 7.33 -14.61 -17.07
C PHE A 178 7.43 -13.43 -18.03
N ALA A 179 8.31 -12.47 -17.74
CA ALA A 179 8.52 -11.30 -18.58
C ALA A 179 8.99 -11.69 -20.01
N ALA A 180 9.88 -12.66 -20.14
CA ALA A 180 10.35 -13.15 -21.42
C ALA A 180 9.24 -13.78 -22.30
N LYS A 181 8.19 -14.32 -21.67
CA LYS A 181 7.03 -14.90 -22.36
C LYS A 181 5.89 -13.89 -22.55
N GLY A 182 5.97 -12.71 -21.95
CA GLY A 182 4.86 -11.75 -21.88
C GLY A 182 3.70 -12.24 -20.99
N GLU A 183 3.97 -13.18 -20.10
CA GLU A 183 3.01 -13.73 -19.15
C GLU A 183 3.06 -12.96 -17.83
N THR A 184 1.97 -13.05 -17.07
CA THR A 184 1.83 -12.36 -15.79
C THR A 184 1.42 -13.31 -14.67
N TYR A 185 1.63 -12.89 -13.43
CA TYR A 185 1.31 -13.71 -12.25
C TYR A 185 0.83 -12.87 -11.06
N PHE A 186 0.26 -13.53 -10.05
CA PHE A 186 0.01 -12.95 -8.74
C PHE A 186 1.11 -13.39 -7.79
N LEU A 187 1.71 -12.44 -7.08
CA LEU A 187 2.82 -12.67 -6.17
C LEU A 187 2.32 -12.71 -4.72
N VAL A 188 2.63 -13.76 -4.01
CA VAL A 188 2.20 -13.98 -2.61
C VAL A 188 3.43 -14.26 -1.75
N GLY A 189 3.66 -13.47 -0.70
CA GLY A 189 4.80 -13.69 0.18
C GLY A 189 4.67 -13.12 1.58
N PRO A 190 5.45 -13.67 2.52
CA PRO A 190 5.47 -13.21 3.90
C PRO A 190 6.24 -11.90 4.05
N GLY A 191 5.74 -11.02 4.92
CA GLY A 191 6.38 -9.74 5.18
C GLY A 191 6.20 -8.75 4.04
N ARG A 192 7.02 -7.72 4.04
CA ARG A 192 6.99 -6.65 3.04
C ARG A 192 7.74 -7.03 1.78
N TRP A 193 7.19 -6.68 0.63
CA TRP A 193 7.92 -6.65 -0.62
C TRP A 193 8.69 -5.32 -0.76
N GLY A 194 9.92 -5.39 -1.29
CA GLY A 194 10.76 -4.21 -1.52
C GLY A 194 11.33 -3.57 -0.26
N SER A 195 11.34 -4.28 0.86
CA SER A 195 11.96 -3.79 2.09
C SER A 195 13.47 -3.81 1.99
N SER A 196 14.12 -2.66 2.24
CA SER A 196 15.59 -2.60 2.39
C SER A 196 16.09 -3.22 3.72
N ILE A 197 15.17 -3.52 4.64
CA ILE A 197 15.47 -4.14 5.93
C ILE A 197 15.14 -5.64 5.82
N PRO A 198 16.15 -6.54 5.81
CA PRO A 198 15.96 -7.97 5.58
C PRO A 198 14.99 -8.64 6.56
N THR A 199 14.91 -8.11 7.79
CA THR A 199 14.03 -8.66 8.84
C THR A 199 12.56 -8.26 8.68
N LEU A 200 12.21 -7.41 7.72
CA LEU A 200 10.82 -6.96 7.49
C LEU A 200 10.17 -7.58 6.25
N GLY A 201 10.93 -8.25 5.40
CA GLY A 201 10.39 -8.87 4.20
C GLY A 201 11.43 -9.18 3.12
N VAL A 202 11.01 -9.32 1.89
CA VAL A 202 11.85 -9.71 0.74
C VAL A 202 12.32 -8.46 -0.02
N PRO A 203 13.65 -8.23 -0.13
CA PRO A 203 14.23 -6.99 -0.68
C PRO A 203 14.25 -6.99 -2.22
N VAL A 204 13.11 -7.10 -2.88
CA VAL A 204 12.98 -7.01 -4.34
C VAL A 204 12.93 -5.55 -4.79
N ALA A 205 13.52 -5.25 -5.95
CA ALA A 205 13.23 -4.03 -6.70
C ALA A 205 11.99 -4.23 -7.58
N TRP A 206 11.43 -3.14 -8.12
CA TRP A 206 10.30 -3.24 -9.06
C TRP A 206 10.62 -4.12 -10.27
N THR A 207 11.83 -4.01 -10.80
CA THR A 207 12.31 -4.82 -11.93
C THR A 207 12.26 -6.32 -11.66
N ASP A 208 12.40 -6.73 -10.41
CA ASP A 208 12.41 -8.13 -10.01
C ASP A 208 11.00 -8.76 -9.94
N ILE A 209 9.95 -7.93 -10.01
CA ILE A 209 8.55 -8.36 -9.97
C ILE A 209 7.68 -7.67 -11.03
N SER A 210 8.27 -7.13 -12.08
CA SER A 210 7.61 -6.31 -13.10
C SER A 210 6.47 -7.02 -13.86
N ALA A 211 6.46 -8.35 -13.89
CA ALA A 211 5.39 -9.15 -14.46
C ALA A 211 4.24 -9.47 -13.46
N ALA A 212 4.38 -9.08 -12.18
CA ALA A 212 3.30 -9.25 -11.21
C ALA A 212 2.13 -8.30 -11.49
N ARG A 213 0.89 -8.80 -11.42
CA ARG A 213 -0.35 -8.01 -11.55
C ARG A 213 -1.05 -7.78 -10.22
N MET A 214 -0.85 -8.67 -9.29
CA MET A 214 -1.25 -8.48 -7.89
C MET A 214 -0.11 -8.87 -6.96
N VAL A 215 0.04 -8.12 -5.88
CA VAL A 215 1.05 -8.36 -4.85
C VAL A 215 0.36 -8.53 -3.51
N VAL A 216 0.61 -9.65 -2.87
CA VAL A 216 0.03 -10.03 -1.58
C VAL A 216 1.12 -10.12 -0.53
N GLU A 217 0.95 -9.37 0.54
CA GLU A 217 1.77 -9.46 1.75
C GLU A 217 0.99 -10.20 2.84
N TYR A 218 1.62 -11.13 3.55
CA TYR A 218 0.96 -11.81 4.65
C TYR A 218 1.86 -11.98 5.87
N GLY A 219 1.24 -11.96 7.06
CA GLY A 219 1.89 -12.26 8.35
C GLY A 219 2.04 -13.75 8.59
N ILE A 220 3.14 -14.13 9.23
CA ILE A 220 3.35 -15.48 9.77
C ILE A 220 3.50 -15.43 11.29
N ASP A 221 3.39 -16.56 11.95
CA ASP A 221 3.56 -16.64 13.41
C ASP A 221 4.92 -16.08 13.85
N GLY A 222 4.91 -15.20 14.84
CA GLY A 222 6.11 -14.50 15.30
C GLY A 222 6.65 -13.42 14.35
N PHE A 223 5.97 -13.14 13.22
CA PHE A 223 6.35 -12.12 12.26
C PHE A 223 5.10 -11.38 11.74
N ARG A 224 4.63 -10.41 12.54
CA ARG A 224 3.51 -9.55 12.12
C ARG A 224 3.97 -8.60 11.04
N ILE A 225 3.10 -8.35 10.08
CA ILE A 225 3.35 -7.35 9.05
C ILE A 225 2.86 -6.00 9.54
N ASP A 226 3.74 -5.03 9.38
CA ASP A 226 3.37 -3.65 9.21
C ASP A 226 3.31 -3.41 7.68
N PRO A 227 2.13 -3.21 7.07
CA PRO A 227 1.99 -3.19 5.61
C PRO A 227 2.92 -2.20 4.93
N SER A 228 3.37 -2.53 3.71
CA SER A 228 4.25 -1.64 2.89
C SER A 228 3.60 -0.35 2.43
N GLN A 229 2.34 -0.12 2.80
CA GLN A 229 1.59 1.09 2.46
C GLN A 229 2.40 2.33 2.82
N GLY A 230 2.66 3.17 1.81
CA GLY A 230 3.39 4.42 1.99
C GLY A 230 4.88 4.38 1.63
N THR A 231 5.45 3.26 1.23
CA THR A 231 6.83 3.22 0.71
C THR A 231 6.89 3.67 -0.75
N HIS A 232 8.05 4.16 -1.21
CA HIS A 232 8.26 4.47 -2.64
C HIS A 232 8.03 3.26 -3.54
N PHE A 233 8.40 2.06 -3.07
CA PHE A 233 8.13 0.81 -3.76
C PHE A 233 6.63 0.62 -4.00
N PHE A 234 5.83 0.87 -2.98
CA PHE A 234 4.39 0.76 -3.02
C PHE A 234 3.73 1.79 -3.95
N GLN A 235 4.20 3.04 -3.93
CA GLN A 235 3.70 4.10 -4.83
C GLN A 235 3.93 3.72 -6.30
N ASN A 236 5.06 3.09 -6.62
CA ASN A 236 5.31 2.61 -7.97
C ASN A 236 4.35 1.49 -8.38
N ILE A 237 4.07 0.52 -7.50
CA ILE A 237 3.14 -0.59 -7.77
C ILE A 237 1.75 -0.07 -8.13
N THR A 238 1.19 0.79 -7.32
CA THR A 238 -0.16 1.33 -7.54
C THR A 238 -0.25 2.21 -8.80
N SER A 239 0.80 3.00 -9.09
CA SER A 239 0.88 3.84 -10.30
C SER A 239 0.97 3.02 -11.58
N LEU A 240 1.45 1.77 -11.50
CA LEU A 240 1.55 0.85 -12.63
C LEU A 240 0.32 -0.05 -12.80
N GLY A 241 -0.75 0.21 -12.03
CA GLY A 241 -1.99 -0.56 -12.10
C GLY A 241 -1.90 -1.97 -11.52
N VAL A 242 -0.93 -2.21 -10.64
CA VAL A 242 -0.79 -3.48 -9.93
C VAL A 242 -1.66 -3.45 -8.67
N GLY A 243 -2.47 -4.49 -8.48
CA GLY A 243 -3.27 -4.66 -7.28
C GLY A 243 -2.38 -5.01 -6.07
N TYR A 244 -2.69 -4.44 -4.92
CA TYR A 244 -1.99 -4.75 -3.68
C TYR A 244 -2.97 -5.13 -2.59
N LEU A 245 -2.62 -6.15 -1.81
CA LEU A 245 -3.36 -6.51 -0.61
C LEU A 245 -2.43 -7.02 0.50
N SER A 246 -2.84 -6.79 1.74
CA SER A 246 -2.18 -7.34 2.91
C SER A 246 -3.16 -8.21 3.70
N VAL A 247 -2.66 -9.34 4.21
CA VAL A 247 -3.45 -10.31 4.97
C VAL A 247 -2.78 -10.54 6.32
N ASP A 248 -3.40 -10.06 7.39
CA ASP A 248 -3.02 -10.44 8.75
C ASP A 248 -4.11 -11.36 9.34
N GLN A 249 -3.89 -12.66 9.21
CA GLN A 249 -4.82 -13.67 9.73
C GLN A 249 -4.95 -13.62 11.25
N TYR A 250 -3.92 -13.16 11.95
CA TYR A 250 -3.91 -13.06 13.42
C TYR A 250 -4.68 -11.84 13.92
N ALA A 251 -4.74 -10.79 13.12
CA ALA A 251 -5.58 -9.61 13.40
C ALA A 251 -6.98 -9.74 12.80
N GLY A 252 -7.27 -10.83 12.06
CA GLY A 252 -8.57 -11.06 11.44
C GLY A 252 -8.85 -10.17 10.23
N SER A 253 -7.81 -9.60 9.57
CA SER A 253 -7.96 -8.72 8.42
C SER A 253 -7.94 -9.45 7.08
N GLY A 254 -8.24 -10.74 7.07
CA GLY A 254 -8.30 -11.56 5.87
C GLY A 254 -7.91 -13.01 6.09
N MET A 255 -7.80 -13.77 5.01
CA MET A 255 -7.48 -15.20 5.03
C MET A 255 -6.71 -15.60 3.78
N ILE A 256 -5.76 -16.52 3.93
CA ILE A 256 -5.14 -17.28 2.84
C ILE A 256 -5.37 -18.75 3.11
N ASP A 257 -5.97 -19.46 2.15
CA ASP A 257 -6.14 -20.90 2.20
C ASP A 257 -4.89 -21.59 1.62
N PHE A 258 -3.88 -21.78 2.46
CA PHE A 258 -2.64 -22.45 2.07
C PHE A 258 -2.84 -23.92 1.70
N ASP A 259 -3.85 -24.58 2.26
CA ASP A 259 -4.18 -25.97 1.90
C ASP A 259 -4.78 -26.04 0.48
N ALA A 260 -5.63 -25.08 0.12
CA ALA A 260 -6.12 -24.97 -1.24
C ALA A 260 -4.99 -24.63 -2.22
N LEU A 261 -4.13 -23.66 -1.88
CA LEU A 261 -2.94 -23.33 -2.68
C LEU A 261 -2.02 -24.55 -2.88
N ALA A 262 -1.82 -25.36 -1.86
CA ALA A 262 -0.96 -26.55 -1.94
C ALA A 262 -1.52 -27.66 -2.85
N ARG A 263 -2.81 -27.65 -3.13
CA ARG A 263 -3.49 -28.63 -4.04
C ARG A 263 -3.46 -28.20 -5.51
N LEU A 264 -3.05 -26.97 -5.81
CA LEU A 264 -2.95 -26.48 -7.19
C LEU A 264 -1.83 -27.16 -7.97
N ASP A 265 -1.94 -27.15 -9.29
CA ASP A 265 -0.93 -27.70 -10.19
C ASP A 265 0.37 -26.89 -10.08
N CYS A 266 1.45 -27.55 -9.66
CA CYS A 266 2.73 -26.92 -9.39
C CYS A 266 3.67 -27.09 -10.59
N GLU A 267 3.87 -26.03 -11.37
CA GLU A 267 4.78 -26.02 -12.53
C GLU A 267 6.25 -25.83 -12.14
N TYR A 268 6.51 -25.16 -11.01
CA TYR A 268 7.86 -24.97 -10.50
C TYR A 268 7.86 -25.05 -8.96
N ASN A 269 8.79 -25.82 -8.43
CA ASN A 269 8.99 -26.02 -6.99
C ASN A 269 10.44 -25.70 -6.62
N GLY A 270 10.70 -24.43 -6.34
CA GLY A 270 12.02 -23.92 -6.00
C GLY A 270 12.40 -24.11 -4.53
N LYS A 271 13.50 -23.51 -4.14
CA LYS A 271 13.96 -23.56 -2.74
C LYS A 271 13.00 -22.81 -1.82
N PHE A 272 12.57 -21.62 -2.20
CA PHE A 272 11.71 -20.75 -1.40
C PHE A 272 10.31 -20.61 -2.00
N ALA A 273 10.21 -20.50 -3.32
CA ALA A 273 8.99 -20.20 -4.02
C ALA A 273 8.43 -21.39 -4.80
N LYS A 274 7.11 -21.41 -4.95
CA LYS A 274 6.38 -22.27 -5.89
C LYS A 274 5.69 -21.43 -6.93
N VAL A 275 5.61 -21.94 -8.15
CA VAL A 275 4.75 -21.41 -9.20
C VAL A 275 3.62 -22.39 -9.46
N MET A 276 2.40 -21.95 -9.21
CA MET A 276 1.20 -22.74 -9.43
C MET A 276 0.43 -22.19 -10.61
N LYS A 277 -0.03 -23.07 -11.49
CA LYS A 277 -0.95 -22.73 -12.57
C LYS A 277 -2.40 -22.81 -12.10
N VAL A 278 -3.19 -21.85 -12.51
CA VAL A 278 -4.60 -21.72 -12.10
C VAL A 278 -5.41 -21.26 -13.28
N ASP A 279 -6.20 -22.14 -13.86
CA ASP A 279 -7.11 -21.78 -14.95
C ASP A 279 -8.27 -20.95 -14.37
N GLY A 280 -8.59 -19.84 -15.02
CA GLY A 280 -9.63 -18.92 -14.56
C GLY A 280 -9.24 -18.08 -13.34
N LEU A 281 -7.94 -17.96 -13.05
CA LEU A 281 -7.46 -17.11 -11.95
C LEU A 281 -8.02 -15.70 -12.06
N THR A 282 -8.69 -15.27 -11.01
CA THR A 282 -9.33 -13.96 -10.91
C THR A 282 -8.94 -13.28 -9.61
N GLY A 283 -8.44 -12.07 -9.71
CA GLY A 283 -8.31 -11.16 -8.59
C GLY A 283 -9.36 -10.05 -8.71
N PHE A 284 -9.89 -9.60 -7.60
CA PHE A 284 -10.79 -8.45 -7.56
C PHE A 284 -10.46 -7.57 -6.36
N ILE A 285 -10.49 -6.26 -6.57
CA ILE A 285 -10.33 -5.26 -5.51
C ILE A 285 -11.52 -4.30 -5.55
N ASP A 286 -12.24 -4.23 -4.44
CA ASP A 286 -13.27 -3.22 -4.18
C ASP A 286 -12.59 -2.02 -3.50
N ARG A 287 -12.30 -0.99 -4.29
CA ARG A 287 -11.65 0.22 -3.81
C ARG A 287 -12.45 0.92 -2.71
N ASN A 288 -13.78 0.92 -2.81
CA ASN A 288 -14.63 1.65 -1.87
C ASN A 288 -14.65 1.02 -0.48
N LYS A 289 -14.53 -0.31 -0.44
CA LYS A 289 -14.51 -1.08 0.81
C LYS A 289 -13.09 -1.43 1.27
N GLY A 290 -12.06 -1.20 0.44
CA GLY A 290 -10.69 -1.62 0.71
C GLY A 290 -10.53 -3.14 0.79
N LYS A 291 -11.43 -3.90 0.14
CA LYS A 291 -11.48 -5.36 0.21
C LYS A 291 -11.00 -6.00 -1.08
N ALA A 292 -10.42 -7.18 -0.96
CA ALA A 292 -9.99 -7.96 -2.12
C ALA A 292 -10.30 -9.44 -1.98
N LEU A 293 -10.39 -10.08 -3.16
CA LEU A 293 -10.59 -11.51 -3.34
C LEU A 293 -9.68 -12.02 -4.44
N ILE A 294 -9.01 -13.15 -4.23
CA ILE A 294 -8.31 -13.91 -5.26
C ILE A 294 -8.84 -15.35 -5.25
N GLY A 295 -9.13 -15.90 -6.42
CA GLY A 295 -9.60 -17.26 -6.58
C GLY A 295 -9.87 -17.62 -8.04
N PHE A 296 -10.68 -18.64 -8.29
CA PHE A 296 -11.02 -19.15 -9.62
C PHE A 296 -12.36 -19.86 -9.64
#